data_2a01e6510bbb49add5c1d0f0e779c3cb
#
_entry.id   2a01e6510bbb49add5c1d0f0e779c3cb
#
_cell.length_a   1.000
_cell.length_b   1.000
_cell.length_c   1.000
_cell.angle_alpha   90.00
_cell.angle_beta   90.00
_cell.angle_gamma   90.00
#
_symmetry.space_group_name_H-M   'P 1'
#
loop_
_entity.id
_entity.type
_entity.pdbx_description
1 polymer ?
#
loop_
_entity_poly.entity_id
_entity_poly.type
_entity_poly.pdbx_seq_one_letter_code
_entity_poly.pdbx_strand_id
1 'polypeptide(L)'
;MVPTHNSSIDGGIVLVALYVTSSEKGSGKTAICAGLGRHLLAAGKKVGFFKPVISDGTATSASGDSDAEFLKGLFFLDEPTETLSPVISSRGSLSVNIKETYAKASQGKDVVIIEGISDQHWAAGEITEALETRVIVMENYIQGLPKIVENIRHIGKSLLGVILNKVPVTRMEQARIEMSALLEKARVSLLGVLPENRLLLTMTVGELAECIQGEILSGADKSADLVENFMLGALALDPGPDYFGRKDNKAVLLKSERSDMQMAAMQTSSRCLVLAGDTSLNPMVLNTAEKKNIPIILTGDDIPSVVAGIEEAMAKAKFNQQNKLKKLTEVMEQDLDFQKVNEGLGLAG
;
A
#
# COMPACT_ATOMS: atom_id res chain seq x y z
N MET A 1 -22.13 45.31 -17.72
CA MET A 1 -23.09 44.19 -17.63
C MET A 1 -22.36 42.91 -17.99
N VAL A 2 -22.00 42.16 -16.98
CA VAL A 2 -21.33 40.87 -17.11
C VAL A 2 -22.42 39.81 -16.96
N PRO A 3 -22.57 38.83 -17.84
CA PRO A 3 -23.59 37.81 -17.68
C PRO A 3 -23.24 36.86 -16.56
N THR A 4 -24.06 36.82 -15.55
CA THR A 4 -24.10 35.81 -14.50
C THR A 4 -24.47 34.47 -15.13
N HIS A 5 -23.56 33.52 -15.13
CA HIS A 5 -23.86 32.13 -15.44
C HIS A 5 -24.78 31.57 -14.36
N ASN A 6 -26.02 31.43 -14.70
CA ASN A 6 -27.05 30.69 -13.99
C ASN A 6 -26.67 29.18 -14.14
N SER A 7 -26.17 28.59 -13.11
CA SER A 7 -26.04 27.12 -13.01
C SER A 7 -27.45 26.55 -12.82
N SER A 8 -27.97 25.93 -13.86
CA SER A 8 -29.17 25.11 -13.83
C SER A 8 -28.98 23.96 -12.82
N ILE A 9 -29.87 23.93 -11.83
CA ILE A 9 -30.03 22.84 -10.86
C ILE A 9 -30.75 21.70 -11.59
N ASP A 10 -30.03 20.95 -12.36
CA ASP A 10 -30.37 19.58 -12.69
C ASP A 10 -29.63 18.71 -11.67
N GLY A 11 -30.30 17.76 -11.04
CA GLY A 11 -29.76 16.93 -9.95
C GLY A 11 -28.60 16.00 -10.38
N GLY A 12 -27.64 16.55 -11.10
CA GLY A 12 -26.41 15.90 -11.53
C GLY A 12 -25.47 15.77 -10.35
N ILE A 13 -25.05 14.55 -10.08
CA ILE A 13 -24.00 14.23 -9.11
C ILE A 13 -22.76 15.02 -9.50
N VAL A 14 -22.29 15.91 -8.62
CA VAL A 14 -21.06 16.68 -8.84
C VAL A 14 -19.90 15.72 -8.68
N LEU A 15 -19.13 15.54 -9.76
CA LEU A 15 -17.89 14.74 -9.71
C LEU A 15 -16.92 15.35 -8.70
N VAL A 16 -16.46 14.54 -7.77
CA VAL A 16 -15.47 14.92 -6.75
C VAL A 16 -14.12 14.30 -7.06
N ALA A 17 -13.08 15.11 -7.14
CA ALA A 17 -11.69 14.65 -7.25
C ALA A 17 -11.02 14.67 -5.87
N LEU A 18 -10.64 13.50 -5.34
CA LEU A 18 -9.94 13.34 -4.08
C LEU A 18 -8.48 12.99 -4.32
N TYR A 19 -7.58 13.90 -3.98
CA TYR A 19 -6.14 13.71 -4.12
C TYR A 19 -5.50 13.28 -2.80
N VAL A 20 -4.90 12.09 -2.79
CA VAL A 20 -4.18 11.54 -1.63
C VAL A 20 -2.68 11.69 -1.87
N THR A 21 -2.02 12.52 -1.07
CA THR A 21 -0.59 12.83 -1.20
C THR A 21 0.18 12.59 0.10
N SER A 22 1.50 12.61 0.02
CA SER A 22 2.42 12.48 1.16
C SER A 22 3.77 13.12 0.83
N SER A 23 4.54 13.45 1.86
CA SER A 23 5.90 13.95 1.69
C SER A 23 6.93 12.85 1.39
N GLU A 24 6.61 11.58 1.66
CA GLU A 24 7.54 10.46 1.56
C GLU A 24 6.99 9.31 0.70
N LYS A 25 7.91 8.57 0.06
CA LYS A 25 7.60 7.26 -0.53
C LYS A 25 7.23 6.25 0.55
N GLY A 26 6.43 5.25 0.18
CA GLY A 26 6.09 4.17 1.09
C GLY A 26 5.23 4.60 2.29
N SER A 27 4.62 5.79 2.26
CA SER A 27 3.71 6.27 3.32
C SER A 27 2.41 5.46 3.45
N GLY A 28 2.06 4.63 2.44
CA GLY A 28 0.83 3.81 2.41
C GLY A 28 -0.32 4.43 1.63
N LYS A 29 -0.05 5.38 0.72
CA LYS A 29 -1.09 6.03 -0.10
C LYS A 29 -2.01 5.03 -0.80
N THR A 30 -1.45 4.03 -1.46
CA THR A 30 -2.21 2.98 -2.16
C THR A 30 -3.19 2.27 -1.22
N ALA A 31 -2.75 1.95 0.02
CA ALA A 31 -3.62 1.35 1.03
C ALA A 31 -4.79 2.26 1.41
N ILE A 32 -4.51 3.55 1.64
CA ILE A 32 -5.55 4.53 1.97
C ILE A 32 -6.51 4.73 0.79
N CYS A 33 -6.00 4.84 -0.44
CA CYS A 33 -6.83 4.89 -1.64
C CYS A 33 -7.75 3.66 -1.74
N ALA A 34 -7.22 2.45 -1.49
CA ALA A 34 -7.99 1.21 -1.46
C ALA A 34 -9.11 1.24 -0.40
N GLY A 35 -8.78 1.65 0.83
CA GLY A 35 -9.75 1.69 1.93
C GLY A 35 -10.83 2.75 1.73
N LEU A 36 -10.45 3.96 1.32
CA LEU A 36 -11.40 5.04 1.01
C LEU A 36 -12.33 4.64 -0.16
N GLY A 37 -11.77 4.06 -1.22
CA GLY A 37 -12.56 3.62 -2.37
C GLY A 37 -13.57 2.54 -1.99
N ARG A 38 -13.17 1.56 -1.17
CA ARG A 38 -14.10 0.54 -0.65
C ARG A 38 -15.22 1.13 0.20
N HIS A 39 -14.88 2.09 1.08
CA HIS A 39 -15.88 2.80 1.88
C HIS A 39 -16.90 3.52 0.99
N LEU A 40 -16.44 4.25 -0.02
CA LEU A 40 -17.31 4.96 -0.96
C LEU A 40 -18.16 4.03 -1.83
N LEU A 41 -17.59 2.91 -2.29
CA LEU A 41 -18.33 1.86 -3.01
C LEU A 41 -19.43 1.24 -2.11
N ALA A 42 -19.13 0.96 -0.85
CA ALA A 42 -20.11 0.48 0.12
C ALA A 42 -21.25 1.50 0.38
N ALA A 43 -20.95 2.80 0.26
CA ALA A 43 -21.93 3.88 0.29
C ALA A 43 -22.68 4.09 -1.07
N GLY A 44 -22.54 3.16 -2.02
CA GLY A 44 -23.21 3.19 -3.32
C GLY A 44 -22.67 4.21 -4.32
N LYS A 45 -21.48 4.77 -4.11
CA LYS A 45 -20.86 5.71 -5.04
C LYS A 45 -20.11 4.99 -6.16
N LYS A 46 -20.11 5.55 -7.36
CA LYS A 46 -19.29 5.10 -8.48
C LYS A 46 -17.89 5.69 -8.33
N VAL A 47 -16.95 4.85 -7.93
CA VAL A 47 -15.56 5.25 -7.64
C VAL A 47 -14.69 5.04 -8.86
N GLY A 48 -13.90 6.06 -9.23
CA GLY A 48 -12.80 5.96 -10.19
C GLY A 48 -11.45 6.02 -9.50
N PHE A 49 -10.41 5.67 -10.24
CA PHE A 49 -9.02 5.75 -9.80
C PHE A 49 -8.16 6.45 -10.86
N PHE A 50 -7.19 7.24 -10.40
CA PHE A 50 -6.25 7.91 -11.27
C PHE A 50 -4.88 8.06 -10.59
N LYS A 51 -3.81 7.61 -11.24
CA LYS A 51 -2.44 7.69 -10.73
C LYS A 51 -1.49 8.19 -11.82
N PRO A 52 -1.42 9.51 -12.03
CA PRO A 52 -0.56 10.07 -13.07
C PRO A 52 0.91 9.81 -12.77
N VAL A 53 1.67 9.41 -13.78
CA VAL A 53 3.13 9.31 -13.73
C VAL A 53 3.71 10.45 -14.54
N ILE A 54 4.37 11.41 -13.87
CA ILE A 54 4.94 12.56 -14.57
C ILE A 54 6.34 12.20 -15.06
N SER A 55 6.56 12.38 -16.37
CA SER A 55 7.83 12.09 -17.03
C SER A 55 8.42 13.36 -17.63
N ASP A 56 9.72 13.54 -17.46
CA ASP A 56 10.52 14.58 -18.14
C ASP A 56 10.90 14.21 -19.60
N GLY A 57 10.42 13.09 -20.07
CA GLY A 57 10.67 12.56 -21.41
C GLY A 57 11.79 11.52 -21.45
N THR A 58 12.32 11.10 -20.32
CA THR A 58 13.34 10.03 -20.22
C THR A 58 12.72 8.67 -19.88
N ALA A 59 11.46 8.62 -19.42
CA ALA A 59 10.79 7.37 -19.08
C ALA A 59 10.32 6.65 -20.36
N THR A 60 10.97 5.55 -20.67
CA THR A 60 10.46 4.51 -21.58
C THR A 60 9.37 3.73 -20.87
N SER A 61 8.27 3.48 -21.58
CA SER A 61 7.10 2.67 -21.21
C SER A 61 7.22 1.87 -19.90
N ALA A 62 6.46 2.26 -18.89
CA ALA A 62 6.32 1.45 -17.70
C ALA A 62 5.63 0.13 -18.07
N SER A 63 6.25 -1.01 -17.74
CA SER A 63 5.50 -2.21 -17.42
C SER A 63 4.37 -1.81 -16.48
N GLY A 64 3.11 -2.23 -16.71
CA GLY A 64 1.92 -1.71 -16.06
C GLY A 64 2.06 -1.43 -14.56
N ASP A 65 1.50 -0.34 -14.09
CA ASP A 65 1.55 0.06 -12.68
C ASP A 65 0.75 -0.97 -11.84
N SER A 66 1.46 -1.78 -11.04
CA SER A 66 0.86 -2.84 -10.22
C SER A 66 -0.17 -2.31 -9.22
N ASP A 67 -0.02 -1.07 -8.74
CA ASP A 67 -0.97 -0.46 -7.82
C ASP A 67 -2.25 -0.07 -8.57
N ALA A 68 -2.11 0.46 -9.80
CA ALA A 68 -3.25 0.79 -10.65
C ALA A 68 -4.01 -0.48 -11.07
N GLU A 69 -3.32 -1.56 -11.40
CA GLU A 69 -3.94 -2.85 -11.73
C GLU A 69 -4.71 -3.43 -10.52
N PHE A 70 -4.11 -3.37 -9.34
CA PHE A 70 -4.75 -3.79 -8.10
C PHE A 70 -6.03 -2.99 -7.82
N LEU A 71 -5.96 -1.65 -7.88
CA LEU A 71 -7.10 -0.78 -7.60
C LEU A 71 -8.16 -0.84 -8.71
N LYS A 72 -7.78 -1.08 -9.96
CA LYS A 72 -8.70 -1.41 -11.06
C LYS A 72 -9.57 -2.61 -10.71
N GLY A 73 -8.94 -3.73 -10.29
CA GLY A 73 -9.68 -4.91 -9.86
C GLY A 73 -10.55 -4.67 -8.63
N LEU A 74 -10.05 -3.90 -7.65
CA LEU A 74 -10.75 -3.61 -6.41
C LEU A 74 -11.98 -2.73 -6.60
N PHE A 75 -11.95 -1.77 -7.53
CA PHE A 75 -13.05 -0.84 -7.81
C PHE A 75 -13.91 -1.27 -8.99
N PHE A 76 -13.65 -2.45 -9.56
CA PHE A 76 -14.38 -3.02 -10.72
C PHE A 76 -14.37 -2.05 -11.92
N LEU A 77 -13.19 -1.52 -12.26
CA LEU A 77 -13.04 -0.56 -13.35
C LEU A 77 -12.82 -1.28 -14.68
N ASP A 78 -13.53 -0.84 -15.71
CA ASP A 78 -13.41 -1.36 -17.08
C ASP A 78 -12.29 -0.65 -17.86
N GLU A 79 -11.89 0.55 -17.43
CA GLU A 79 -10.90 1.38 -18.08
C GLU A 79 -9.54 0.66 -18.16
N PRO A 80 -8.79 0.77 -19.28
CA PRO A 80 -7.43 0.22 -19.39
C PRO A 80 -6.50 0.81 -18.34
N THR A 81 -5.53 0.03 -17.86
CA THR A 81 -4.57 0.46 -16.82
C THR A 81 -3.80 1.70 -17.25
N GLU A 82 -3.50 1.86 -18.54
CA GLU A 82 -2.84 3.03 -19.12
C GLU A 82 -3.71 4.31 -19.02
N THR A 83 -5.02 4.17 -18.97
CA THR A 83 -5.94 5.29 -18.71
C THR A 83 -5.96 5.67 -17.24
N LEU A 84 -5.88 4.67 -16.35
CA LEU A 84 -5.88 4.87 -14.90
C LEU A 84 -4.52 5.37 -14.39
N SER A 85 -3.42 4.92 -15.00
CA SER A 85 -2.05 5.33 -14.66
C SER A 85 -1.30 5.81 -15.92
N PRO A 86 -1.69 6.97 -16.49
CA PRO A 86 -1.06 7.50 -17.68
C PRO A 86 0.32 8.10 -17.39
N VAL A 87 1.25 7.92 -18.35
CA VAL A 87 2.49 8.69 -18.37
C VAL A 87 2.24 10.04 -19.00
N ILE A 88 2.38 11.11 -18.24
CA ILE A 88 2.10 12.49 -18.64
C ILE A 88 3.41 13.25 -18.77
N SER A 89 3.64 13.87 -19.94
CA SER A 89 4.81 14.70 -20.15
C SER A 89 4.74 15.97 -19.31
N SER A 90 5.81 16.28 -18.59
CA SER A 90 6.01 17.57 -17.94
C SER A 90 6.38 18.69 -18.93
N ARG A 91 6.71 18.32 -20.18
CA ARG A 91 7.02 19.30 -21.25
C ARG A 91 5.72 19.92 -21.75
N GLY A 92 5.67 21.23 -21.78
CA GLY A 92 4.47 22.01 -22.14
C GLY A 92 3.61 22.31 -20.91
N SER A 93 2.28 22.37 -21.09
CA SER A 93 1.34 22.63 -19.98
C SER A 93 0.91 21.35 -19.32
N LEU A 94 1.46 21.02 -18.15
CA LEU A 94 1.05 19.85 -17.35
C LEU A 94 -0.46 19.93 -17.05
N SER A 95 -0.99 21.09 -16.71
CA SER A 95 -2.39 21.29 -16.38
C SER A 95 -3.36 20.95 -17.52
N VAL A 96 -2.98 21.18 -18.77
CA VAL A 96 -3.79 20.79 -19.93
C VAL A 96 -3.74 19.28 -20.12
N ASN A 97 -2.55 18.70 -20.14
CA ASN A 97 -2.35 17.27 -20.36
C ASN A 97 -3.06 16.42 -19.30
N ILE A 98 -3.02 16.85 -18.03
CA ILE A 98 -3.68 16.12 -16.94
C ILE A 98 -5.20 16.20 -17.01
N LYS A 99 -5.76 17.34 -17.40
CA LYS A 99 -7.22 17.48 -17.61
C LYS A 99 -7.75 16.54 -18.67
N GLU A 100 -7.08 16.44 -19.80
CA GLU A 100 -7.45 15.57 -20.91
C GLU A 100 -7.41 14.09 -20.54
N THR A 101 -6.37 13.67 -19.83
CA THR A 101 -6.22 12.27 -19.40
C THR A 101 -7.18 11.93 -18.27
N TYR A 102 -7.36 12.83 -17.31
CA TYR A 102 -8.30 12.68 -16.19
C TYR A 102 -9.76 12.59 -16.67
N ALA A 103 -10.15 13.36 -17.69
CA ALA A 103 -11.50 13.34 -18.23
C ALA A 103 -11.92 11.93 -18.68
N LYS A 104 -11.00 11.11 -19.17
CA LYS A 104 -11.26 9.71 -19.57
C LYS A 104 -11.46 8.80 -18.36
N ALA A 105 -10.62 8.94 -17.32
CA ALA A 105 -10.69 8.14 -16.11
C ALA A 105 -11.91 8.51 -15.21
N SER A 106 -12.44 9.73 -15.36
CA SER A 106 -13.52 10.24 -14.52
C SER A 106 -14.91 10.05 -15.12
N GLN A 107 -15.02 9.58 -16.36
CA GLN A 107 -16.30 9.47 -17.05
C GLN A 107 -17.26 8.54 -16.31
N GLY A 108 -18.45 9.07 -15.96
CA GLY A 108 -19.51 8.32 -15.28
C GLY A 108 -19.22 7.96 -13.82
N LYS A 109 -18.23 8.59 -13.20
CA LYS A 109 -17.88 8.40 -11.78
C LYS A 109 -18.49 9.52 -10.92
N ASP A 110 -18.74 9.21 -9.65
CA ASP A 110 -19.17 10.18 -8.63
C ASP A 110 -17.97 10.76 -7.91
N VAL A 111 -16.97 9.91 -7.65
CA VAL A 111 -15.71 10.28 -6.99
C VAL A 111 -14.55 9.62 -7.72
N VAL A 112 -13.49 10.38 -8.00
CA VAL A 112 -12.22 9.82 -8.47
C VAL A 112 -11.17 10.01 -7.41
N ILE A 113 -10.58 8.91 -6.94
CA ILE A 113 -9.44 8.92 -6.03
C ILE A 113 -8.16 9.02 -6.85
N ILE A 114 -7.40 10.07 -6.59
CA ILE A 114 -6.13 10.34 -7.27
C ILE A 114 -4.99 10.01 -6.32
N GLU A 115 -4.16 9.03 -6.68
CA GLU A 115 -2.95 8.73 -5.93
C GLU A 115 -1.81 9.66 -6.35
N GLY A 116 -1.32 10.46 -5.41
CA GLY A 116 -0.32 11.47 -5.65
C GLY A 116 1.11 10.92 -5.75
N ILE A 117 1.98 11.69 -6.38
CA ILE A 117 3.39 11.39 -6.59
C ILE A 117 4.20 11.96 -5.42
N SER A 118 4.99 11.13 -4.73
CA SER A 118 5.72 11.55 -3.52
C SER A 118 6.94 12.44 -3.79
N ASP A 119 7.58 12.25 -4.94
CA ASP A 119 8.88 12.90 -5.24
C ASP A 119 8.76 14.21 -6.03
N GLN A 120 7.54 14.60 -6.36
CA GLN A 120 7.26 15.73 -7.26
C GLN A 120 6.24 16.67 -6.63
N HIS A 121 6.59 17.29 -5.50
CA HIS A 121 5.70 18.21 -4.76
C HIS A 121 5.19 19.39 -5.61
N TRP A 122 5.99 19.85 -6.59
CA TRP A 122 5.59 20.89 -7.52
C TRP A 122 4.41 20.46 -8.39
N ALA A 123 4.39 19.19 -8.86
CA ALA A 123 3.31 18.66 -9.67
C ALA A 123 2.01 18.50 -8.86
N ALA A 124 2.11 18.21 -7.54
CA ALA A 124 0.96 18.11 -6.67
C ALA A 124 0.12 19.39 -6.63
N GLY A 125 0.78 20.55 -6.57
CA GLY A 125 0.11 21.86 -6.62
C GLY A 125 -0.63 22.08 -7.94
N GLU A 126 0.05 21.86 -9.08
CA GLU A 126 -0.56 22.01 -10.42
C GLU A 126 -1.73 21.04 -10.63
N ILE A 127 -1.61 19.79 -10.19
CA ILE A 127 -2.68 18.79 -10.28
C ILE A 127 -3.89 19.23 -9.44
N THR A 128 -3.63 19.67 -8.21
CA THR A 128 -4.68 20.13 -7.29
C THR A 128 -5.45 21.31 -7.86
N GLU A 129 -4.77 22.27 -8.43
CA GLU A 129 -5.37 23.45 -9.04
C GLU A 129 -6.09 23.08 -10.36
N ALA A 130 -5.44 22.30 -11.23
CA ALA A 130 -6.00 21.93 -12.53
C ALA A 130 -7.29 21.12 -12.41
N LEU A 131 -7.36 20.19 -11.44
CA LEU A 131 -8.48 19.28 -11.26
C LEU A 131 -9.44 19.70 -10.12
N GLU A 132 -9.20 20.85 -9.49
CA GLU A 132 -10.01 21.38 -8.38
C GLU A 132 -10.22 20.35 -7.26
N THR A 133 -9.14 19.63 -6.89
CA THR A 133 -9.24 18.49 -5.99
C THR A 133 -9.44 18.88 -4.53
N ARG A 134 -10.07 17.97 -3.78
CA ARG A 134 -9.95 17.91 -2.31
C ARG A 134 -8.74 17.08 -1.94
N VAL A 135 -7.96 17.50 -0.95
CA VAL A 135 -6.65 16.90 -0.66
C VAL A 135 -6.62 16.27 0.73
N ILE A 136 -6.20 15.03 0.80
CA ILE A 136 -5.79 14.37 2.05
C ILE A 136 -4.28 14.23 2.03
N VAL A 137 -3.62 14.72 3.08
CA VAL A 137 -2.19 14.53 3.29
C VAL A 137 -1.96 13.38 4.24
N MET A 138 -1.10 12.48 3.85
CA MET A 138 -0.74 11.31 4.62
C MET A 138 0.73 11.37 5.01
N GLU A 139 1.03 11.25 6.29
CA GLU A 139 2.40 11.30 6.79
C GLU A 139 2.73 10.10 7.67
N ASN A 140 3.96 9.63 7.59
CA ASN A 140 4.45 8.59 8.50
C ASN A 140 4.72 9.18 9.89
N TYR A 141 4.51 8.36 10.93
CA TYR A 141 4.92 8.70 12.27
C TYR A 141 6.45 8.71 12.37
N ILE A 142 7.02 9.90 12.41
CA ILE A 142 8.45 10.12 12.66
C ILE A 142 8.54 10.94 13.94
N GLN A 143 9.44 10.59 14.84
CA GLN A 143 9.71 11.40 16.04
C GLN A 143 10.24 12.76 15.61
N GLY A 144 9.37 13.75 15.57
CA GLY A 144 9.72 15.12 15.17
C GLY A 144 8.72 15.76 14.18
N LEU A 145 7.46 15.78 14.53
CA LEU A 145 6.29 16.28 13.79
C LEU A 145 6.29 17.76 13.29
N PRO A 146 7.33 18.61 13.47
CA PRO A 146 7.26 20.03 13.11
C PRO A 146 7.08 20.31 11.62
N LYS A 147 7.56 19.42 10.74
CA LYS A 147 7.56 19.65 9.28
C LYS A 147 6.20 19.53 8.61
N ILE A 148 5.27 18.82 9.22
CA ILE A 148 3.93 18.59 8.64
C ILE A 148 3.21 19.91 8.34
N VAL A 149 3.26 20.87 9.27
CA VAL A 149 2.57 22.15 9.11
C VAL A 149 3.16 22.97 7.96
N GLU A 150 4.46 22.87 7.70
CA GLU A 150 5.11 23.52 6.56
C GLU A 150 4.68 22.87 5.25
N ASN A 151 4.62 21.55 5.21
CA ASN A 151 4.25 20.79 4.02
C ASN A 151 2.80 21.01 3.58
N ILE A 152 1.88 21.30 4.51
CA ILE A 152 0.44 21.46 4.20
C ILE A 152 0.03 22.92 3.93
N ARG A 153 0.85 23.93 4.30
CA ARG A 153 0.49 25.35 4.18
C ARG A 153 0.14 25.79 2.75
N HIS A 154 0.84 25.24 1.76
CA HIS A 154 0.64 25.61 0.36
C HIS A 154 -0.59 25.01 -0.28
N ILE A 155 -1.23 23.98 0.35
CA ILE A 155 -2.44 23.33 -0.19
C ILE A 155 -3.68 24.19 0.02
N GLY A 156 -3.69 25.01 1.05
CA GLY A 156 -4.74 26.00 1.29
C GLY A 156 -6.13 25.38 1.51
N LYS A 157 -7.14 25.95 0.87
CA LYS A 157 -8.57 25.55 1.06
C LYS A 157 -8.90 24.16 0.50
N SER A 158 -8.09 23.61 -0.36
CA SER A 158 -8.27 22.27 -0.91
C SER A 158 -8.01 21.18 0.11
N LEU A 159 -7.27 21.47 1.19
CA LEU A 159 -6.92 20.49 2.22
C LEU A 159 -8.15 20.10 3.04
N LEU A 160 -8.49 18.81 2.99
CA LEU A 160 -9.50 18.19 3.86
C LEU A 160 -8.95 17.92 5.26
N GLY A 161 -7.74 17.40 5.32
CA GLY A 161 -7.09 17.06 6.56
C GLY A 161 -5.88 16.15 6.41
N VAL A 162 -5.38 15.69 7.54
CA VAL A 162 -4.17 14.88 7.65
C VAL A 162 -4.48 13.52 8.23
N ILE A 163 -3.85 12.48 7.70
CA ILE A 163 -3.80 11.13 8.27
C ILE A 163 -2.35 10.86 8.72
N LEU A 164 -2.17 10.50 9.97
CA LEU A 164 -0.90 10.03 10.51
C LEU A 164 -0.87 8.50 10.43
N ASN A 165 0.13 7.93 9.76
CA ASN A 165 0.22 6.49 9.51
C ASN A 165 1.46 5.85 10.15
N LYS A 166 1.43 4.52 10.29
CA LYS A 166 2.51 3.70 10.85
C LYS A 166 2.92 4.14 12.26
N VAL A 167 1.94 4.47 13.07
CA VAL A 167 2.17 4.84 14.47
C VAL A 167 2.37 3.57 15.31
N PRO A 168 3.47 3.44 16.07
CA PRO A 168 3.61 2.33 17.00
C PRO A 168 2.41 2.24 17.94
N VAL A 169 1.86 1.03 18.14
CA VAL A 169 0.64 0.82 18.94
C VAL A 169 0.77 1.44 20.34
N THR A 170 1.96 1.37 20.94
CA THR A 170 2.27 1.96 22.25
C THR A 170 2.28 3.49 22.26
N ARG A 171 2.27 4.14 21.09
CA ARG A 171 2.34 5.60 20.93
C ARG A 171 1.05 6.22 20.38
N MET A 172 0.03 5.41 20.09
CA MET A 172 -1.20 5.87 19.43
C MET A 172 -1.85 7.05 20.11
N GLU A 173 -2.09 6.95 21.42
CA GLU A 173 -2.77 8.00 22.19
C GLU A 173 -1.93 9.28 22.26
N GLN A 174 -0.64 9.15 22.53
CA GLN A 174 0.29 10.28 22.54
C GLN A 174 0.33 10.98 21.18
N ALA A 175 0.47 10.22 20.08
CA ALA A 175 0.50 10.75 18.73
C ALA A 175 -0.81 11.46 18.36
N ARG A 176 -1.96 10.94 18.80
CA ARG A 176 -3.26 11.57 18.60
C ARG A 176 -3.35 12.93 19.29
N ILE A 177 -2.95 13.02 20.55
CA ILE A 177 -2.96 14.27 21.31
C ILE A 177 -2.02 15.30 20.70
N GLU A 178 -0.78 14.91 20.44
CA GLU A 178 0.25 15.82 19.86
C GLU A 178 -0.15 16.34 18.48
N MET A 179 -0.61 15.44 17.59
CA MET A 179 -1.02 15.82 16.24
C MET A 179 -2.28 16.70 16.26
N SER A 180 -3.28 16.37 17.09
CA SER A 180 -4.50 17.20 17.22
C SER A 180 -4.14 18.62 17.66
N ALA A 181 -3.30 18.79 18.68
CA ALA A 181 -2.88 20.10 19.17
C ALA A 181 -2.06 20.89 18.14
N LEU A 182 -1.26 20.20 17.31
CA LEU A 182 -0.47 20.81 16.24
C LEU A 182 -1.36 21.30 15.08
N LEU A 183 -2.28 20.45 14.63
CA LEU A 183 -3.14 20.75 13.48
C LEU A 183 -4.26 21.75 13.84
N GLU A 184 -4.74 21.77 15.10
CA GLU A 184 -5.70 22.76 15.58
C GLU A 184 -5.16 24.19 15.44
N LYS A 185 -3.89 24.42 15.80
CA LYS A 185 -3.21 25.70 15.59
C LYS A 185 -3.15 26.12 14.12
N ALA A 186 -3.07 25.14 13.21
CA ALA A 186 -3.07 25.36 11.78
C ALA A 186 -4.50 25.40 11.17
N ARG A 187 -5.54 25.18 11.95
CA ARG A 187 -6.95 25.04 11.54
C ARG A 187 -7.14 23.93 10.48
N VAL A 188 -6.47 22.82 10.67
CA VAL A 188 -6.50 21.65 9.82
C VAL A 188 -7.08 20.46 10.59
N SER A 189 -7.92 19.66 9.95
CA SER A 189 -8.52 18.49 10.56
C SER A 189 -7.54 17.32 10.64
N LEU A 190 -7.45 16.66 11.80
CA LEU A 190 -6.91 15.32 11.91
C LEU A 190 -8.00 14.32 11.51
N LEU A 191 -7.78 13.60 10.41
CA LEU A 191 -8.73 12.61 9.90
C LEU A 191 -8.52 11.23 10.50
N GLY A 192 -7.31 10.90 10.93
CA GLY A 192 -7.02 9.64 11.57
C GLY A 192 -5.58 9.50 12.02
N VAL A 193 -5.39 8.57 12.97
CA VAL A 193 -4.06 8.11 13.42
C VAL A 193 -4.07 6.60 13.28
N LEU A 194 -3.34 6.07 12.31
CA LEU A 194 -3.38 4.66 11.95
C LEU A 194 -2.19 3.92 12.54
N PRO A 195 -2.40 2.76 13.18
CA PRO A 195 -1.32 2.00 13.79
C PRO A 195 -0.41 1.38 12.73
N GLU A 196 0.85 1.21 13.08
CA GLU A 196 1.71 0.29 12.37
C GLU A 196 1.15 -1.13 12.49
N ASN A 197 0.92 -1.78 11.34
CA ASN A 197 0.38 -3.13 11.31
C ASN A 197 1.26 -4.02 10.44
N ARG A 198 1.84 -5.06 11.06
CA ARG A 198 2.77 -5.97 10.37
C ARG A 198 2.14 -6.66 9.16
N LEU A 199 0.87 -7.08 9.27
CA LEU A 199 0.19 -7.76 8.18
C LEU A 199 0.08 -6.89 6.92
N LEU A 200 -0.10 -5.58 7.08
CA LEU A 200 -0.15 -4.64 5.95
C LEU A 200 1.23 -4.44 5.28
N LEU A 201 2.31 -4.75 5.99
CA LEU A 201 3.70 -4.65 5.52
C LEU A 201 4.28 -6.00 5.08
N THR A 202 3.50 -7.08 5.11
CA THR A 202 3.96 -8.42 4.70
C THR A 202 4.11 -8.54 3.19
N MET A 203 4.81 -9.59 2.78
CA MET A 203 4.90 -10.04 1.40
C MET A 203 4.29 -11.42 1.24
N THR A 204 3.99 -11.83 0.02
CA THR A 204 3.54 -13.18 -0.29
C THR A 204 4.73 -14.14 -0.40
N VAL A 205 4.46 -15.44 -0.39
CA VAL A 205 5.46 -16.48 -0.65
C VAL A 205 6.11 -16.29 -2.04
N GLY A 206 5.31 -15.90 -3.05
CA GLY A 206 5.82 -15.63 -4.39
C GLY A 206 6.75 -14.42 -4.44
N GLU A 207 6.35 -13.28 -3.83
CA GLU A 207 7.20 -12.09 -3.72
C GLU A 207 8.49 -12.37 -2.94
N LEU A 208 8.41 -13.22 -1.91
CA LEU A 208 9.59 -13.68 -1.16
C LEU A 208 10.54 -14.46 -2.07
N ALA A 209 10.02 -15.43 -2.85
CA ALA A 209 10.83 -16.21 -3.77
C ALA A 209 11.50 -15.32 -4.83
N GLU A 210 10.76 -14.39 -5.43
CA GLU A 210 11.30 -13.44 -6.41
C GLU A 210 12.42 -12.58 -5.82
N CYS A 211 12.24 -12.03 -4.60
CA CYS A 211 13.22 -11.12 -4.01
C CYS A 211 14.55 -11.79 -3.65
N ILE A 212 14.53 -13.10 -3.33
CA ILE A 212 15.74 -13.89 -3.03
C ILE A 212 16.21 -14.74 -4.21
N GLN A 213 15.64 -14.50 -5.42
CA GLN A 213 15.93 -15.27 -6.63
C GLN A 213 15.83 -16.78 -6.42
N GLY A 214 14.86 -17.20 -5.61
CA GLY A 214 14.63 -18.58 -5.22
C GLY A 214 13.60 -19.27 -6.11
N GLU A 215 13.78 -20.60 -6.30
CA GLU A 215 12.84 -21.46 -7.00
C GLU A 215 11.83 -22.09 -6.01
N ILE A 216 10.53 -22.04 -6.32
CA ILE A 216 9.49 -22.71 -5.54
C ILE A 216 9.42 -24.17 -5.97
N LEU A 217 9.94 -25.11 -5.15
CA LEU A 217 10.01 -26.53 -5.45
C LEU A 217 8.74 -27.29 -5.11
N SER A 218 7.92 -26.79 -4.17
CA SER A 218 6.63 -27.39 -3.79
C SER A 218 5.66 -26.31 -3.36
N GLY A 219 4.33 -26.58 -3.40
CA GLY A 219 3.29 -25.68 -2.91
C GLY A 219 3.16 -24.37 -3.69
N ALA A 220 3.42 -24.38 -5.00
CA ALA A 220 3.31 -23.18 -5.85
C ALA A 220 1.90 -22.57 -5.86
N ASP A 221 0.85 -23.35 -5.61
CA ASP A 221 -0.53 -22.91 -5.41
C ASP A 221 -0.70 -21.97 -4.19
N LYS A 222 0.27 -21.97 -3.27
CA LYS A 222 0.32 -21.09 -2.09
C LYS A 222 1.19 -19.84 -2.28
N SER A 223 1.63 -19.55 -3.49
CA SER A 223 2.46 -18.37 -3.78
C SER A 223 1.81 -17.04 -3.35
N ALA A 224 0.47 -16.97 -3.33
CA ALA A 224 -0.29 -15.80 -2.86
C ALA A 224 -0.46 -15.71 -1.33
N ASP A 225 -0.05 -16.71 -0.57
CA ASP A 225 -0.16 -16.71 0.90
C ASP A 225 0.80 -15.69 1.52
N LEU A 226 0.30 -14.94 2.53
CA LEU A 226 1.09 -13.91 3.23
C LEU A 226 2.05 -14.51 4.26
N VAL A 227 3.28 -14.03 4.26
CA VAL A 227 4.32 -14.36 5.24
C VAL A 227 4.30 -13.30 6.34
N GLU A 228 3.76 -13.61 7.51
CA GLU A 228 3.59 -12.64 8.60
C GLU A 228 4.85 -12.50 9.48
N ASN A 229 5.65 -13.54 9.55
CA ASN A 229 6.84 -13.59 10.40
C ASN A 229 7.99 -14.27 9.68
N PHE A 230 9.22 -13.97 10.12
CA PHE A 230 10.42 -14.66 9.71
C PHE A 230 11.11 -15.30 10.92
N MET A 231 11.64 -16.50 10.73
CA MET A 231 12.47 -17.19 11.74
C MET A 231 13.71 -17.78 11.10
N LEU A 232 14.83 -17.62 11.77
CA LEU A 232 16.12 -18.18 11.34
C LEU A 232 16.41 -19.46 12.12
N GLY A 233 16.59 -20.57 11.43
CA GLY A 233 17.03 -21.84 12.02
C GLY A 233 18.52 -22.08 11.83
N ALA A 234 19.35 -21.25 12.46
CA ALA A 234 20.81 -21.33 12.37
C ALA A 234 21.50 -21.90 13.64
N LEU A 235 20.73 -22.56 14.48
CA LEU A 235 21.25 -23.11 15.76
C LEU A 235 22.03 -24.40 15.52
N ALA A 236 23.12 -24.59 16.30
CA ALA A 236 23.97 -25.80 16.24
C ALA A 236 23.21 -27.04 16.70
N LEU A 237 22.38 -26.91 17.71
CA LEU A 237 21.48 -27.94 18.21
C LEU A 237 20.06 -27.66 17.80
N ASP A 238 19.33 -28.66 17.32
CA ASP A 238 17.93 -28.55 16.99
C ASP A 238 17.11 -28.36 18.27
N PRO A 239 16.50 -27.16 18.48
CA PRO A 239 15.61 -26.96 19.62
C PRO A 239 14.21 -27.55 19.38
N GLY A 240 14.01 -28.21 18.23
CA GLY A 240 12.77 -28.86 17.86
C GLY A 240 11.62 -27.90 17.59
N PRO A 241 10.40 -28.45 17.60
CA PRO A 241 9.18 -27.68 17.33
C PRO A 241 8.93 -26.52 18.31
N ASP A 242 9.45 -26.59 19.53
CA ASP A 242 9.26 -25.55 20.55
C ASP A 242 9.85 -24.20 20.14
N TYR A 243 10.99 -24.20 19.44
CA TYR A 243 11.56 -22.98 18.91
C TYR A 243 10.72 -22.42 17.77
N PHE A 244 10.42 -23.25 16.78
CA PHE A 244 9.65 -22.82 15.61
C PHE A 244 8.18 -22.54 15.95
N GLY A 245 7.64 -23.11 17.03
CA GLY A 245 6.27 -22.85 17.51
C GLY A 245 6.04 -21.45 18.07
N ARG A 246 7.10 -20.65 18.29
CA ARG A 246 6.99 -19.31 18.90
C ARG A 246 6.34 -18.26 17.98
N LYS A 247 6.26 -18.50 16.68
CA LYS A 247 5.65 -17.62 15.68
C LYS A 247 4.77 -18.44 14.75
N ASP A 248 3.61 -17.86 14.42
CA ASP A 248 2.71 -18.42 13.41
C ASP A 248 2.93 -17.78 12.04
N ASN A 249 2.42 -18.44 11.00
CA ASN A 249 2.41 -17.92 9.62
C ASN A 249 3.79 -17.38 9.17
N LYS A 250 4.84 -18.13 9.46
CA LYS A 250 6.22 -17.68 9.26
C LYS A 250 6.89 -18.33 8.06
N ALA A 251 7.81 -17.61 7.42
CA ALA A 251 8.88 -18.20 6.63
C ALA A 251 10.02 -18.63 7.58
N VAL A 252 10.49 -19.86 7.43
CA VAL A 252 11.63 -20.36 8.19
C VAL A 252 12.84 -20.48 7.27
N LEU A 253 13.87 -19.67 7.54
CA LEU A 253 15.12 -19.67 6.79
C LEU A 253 16.09 -20.69 7.38
N LEU A 254 16.49 -21.66 6.58
CA LEU A 254 17.29 -22.82 6.96
C LEU A 254 18.38 -23.07 5.92
N LYS A 255 19.43 -23.78 6.33
CA LYS A 255 20.37 -24.34 5.38
C LYS A 255 19.76 -25.55 4.66
N SER A 256 20.08 -25.72 3.38
CA SER A 256 19.55 -26.80 2.54
C SER A 256 19.98 -28.20 3.02
N GLU A 257 21.14 -28.33 3.71
CA GLU A 257 21.61 -29.59 4.30
C GLU A 257 20.97 -29.98 5.66
N ARG A 258 20.19 -29.10 6.31
CA ARG A 258 19.64 -29.32 7.66
C ARG A 258 18.22 -29.91 7.63
N SER A 259 18.11 -31.14 7.10
CA SER A 259 16.82 -31.88 7.01
C SER A 259 16.13 -32.06 8.36
N ASP A 260 16.89 -32.18 9.46
CA ASP A 260 16.42 -32.26 10.84
C ASP A 260 15.57 -31.01 11.20
N MET A 261 16.12 -29.82 10.98
CA MET A 261 15.45 -28.56 11.28
C MET A 261 14.28 -28.27 10.31
N GLN A 262 14.41 -28.69 9.04
CA GLN A 262 13.34 -28.58 8.05
C GLN A 262 12.11 -29.38 8.49
N MET A 263 12.33 -30.61 8.97
CA MET A 263 11.25 -31.47 9.48
C MET A 263 10.63 -30.89 10.76
N ALA A 264 11.44 -30.33 11.67
CA ALA A 264 10.94 -29.68 12.89
C ALA A 264 10.12 -28.43 12.57
N ALA A 265 10.56 -27.59 11.65
CA ALA A 265 9.83 -26.39 11.22
C ALA A 265 8.46 -26.74 10.60
N MET A 266 8.38 -27.82 9.80
CA MET A 266 7.13 -28.30 9.21
C MET A 266 6.15 -28.90 10.21
N GLN A 267 6.53 -29.17 11.46
CA GLN A 267 5.61 -29.59 12.53
C GLN A 267 4.86 -28.40 13.18
N THR A 268 5.22 -27.19 12.82
CA THR A 268 4.65 -25.94 13.37
C THR A 268 3.90 -25.16 12.31
N SER A 269 3.24 -24.06 12.70
CA SER A 269 2.55 -23.15 11.77
C SER A 269 3.54 -22.40 10.88
N SER A 270 4.19 -23.11 9.94
CA SER A 270 5.08 -22.54 8.93
C SER A 270 4.31 -22.24 7.65
N ARG A 271 4.47 -21.03 7.12
CA ARG A 271 3.89 -20.59 5.85
C ARG A 271 4.69 -21.11 4.66
N CYS A 272 6.01 -21.06 4.77
CA CYS A 272 6.96 -21.66 3.83
C CYS A 272 8.30 -21.94 4.51
N LEU A 273 9.13 -22.75 3.85
CA LEU A 273 10.54 -22.90 4.16
C LEU A 273 11.37 -22.20 3.08
N VAL A 274 12.40 -21.46 3.50
CA VAL A 274 13.41 -20.88 2.62
C VAL A 274 14.70 -21.62 2.89
N LEU A 275 15.22 -22.32 1.88
CA LEU A 275 16.40 -23.14 1.97
C LEU A 275 17.57 -22.47 1.24
N ALA A 276 18.59 -22.12 1.98
CA ALA A 276 19.80 -21.45 1.51
C ALA A 276 20.91 -22.47 1.24
N GLY A 277 21.52 -22.41 0.05
CA GLY A 277 22.59 -23.30 -0.41
C GLY A 277 22.18 -24.23 -1.55
N ASP A 278 23.17 -24.83 -2.20
CA ASP A 278 23.01 -25.62 -3.44
C ASP A 278 22.80 -27.13 -3.21
N THR A 279 22.54 -27.54 -1.98
CA THR A 279 22.40 -28.97 -1.67
C THR A 279 21.05 -29.50 -2.16
N SER A 280 21.10 -30.65 -2.85
CA SER A 280 19.88 -31.35 -3.25
C SER A 280 19.03 -31.71 -2.02
N LEU A 281 17.72 -31.45 -2.13
CA LEU A 281 16.78 -31.71 -1.03
C LEU A 281 16.64 -33.20 -0.72
N ASN A 282 16.53 -33.49 0.56
CA ASN A 282 16.18 -34.83 1.02
C ASN A 282 14.75 -35.18 0.53
N PRO A 283 14.56 -36.30 -0.19
CA PRO A 283 13.25 -36.69 -0.69
C PRO A 283 12.15 -36.80 0.39
N MET A 284 12.54 -37.14 1.62
CA MET A 284 11.60 -37.20 2.75
C MET A 284 11.06 -35.79 3.11
N VAL A 285 11.91 -34.78 3.05
CA VAL A 285 11.53 -33.38 3.29
C VAL A 285 10.53 -32.93 2.24
N LEU A 286 10.87 -33.16 0.96
CA LEU A 286 9.99 -32.79 -0.16
C LEU A 286 8.60 -33.46 -0.06
N ASN A 287 8.58 -34.78 0.14
CA ASN A 287 7.32 -35.53 0.32
C ASN A 287 6.48 -35.02 1.53
N THR A 288 7.17 -34.64 2.62
CA THR A 288 6.47 -34.09 3.79
C THR A 288 5.90 -32.73 3.52
N ALA A 289 6.65 -31.86 2.84
CA ALA A 289 6.20 -30.54 2.44
C ALA A 289 4.98 -30.61 1.49
N GLU A 290 5.01 -31.49 0.50
CA GLU A 290 3.89 -31.74 -0.42
C GLU A 290 2.65 -32.23 0.34
N LYS A 291 2.77 -33.22 1.23
CA LYS A 291 1.66 -33.73 2.04
C LYS A 291 1.02 -32.69 2.95
N LYS A 292 1.83 -31.77 3.45
CA LYS A 292 1.38 -30.68 4.34
C LYS A 292 1.00 -29.42 3.56
N ASN A 293 1.20 -29.40 2.25
CA ASN A 293 1.03 -28.24 1.37
C ASN A 293 1.79 -27.00 1.88
N ILE A 294 3.09 -27.19 2.23
CA ILE A 294 4.00 -26.15 2.70
C ILE A 294 4.97 -25.85 1.56
N PRO A 295 4.98 -24.62 1.02
CA PRO A 295 5.94 -24.20 0.01
C PRO A 295 7.38 -24.33 0.49
N ILE A 296 8.25 -24.82 -0.40
CA ILE A 296 9.70 -24.80 -0.25
C ILE A 296 10.28 -23.90 -1.32
N ILE A 297 11.02 -22.87 -0.89
CA ILE A 297 11.80 -21.98 -1.76
C ILE A 297 13.25 -22.36 -1.59
N LEU A 298 13.93 -22.73 -2.67
CA LEU A 298 15.37 -23.01 -2.69
C LEU A 298 16.12 -21.87 -3.38
N THR A 299 17.19 -21.40 -2.78
CA THR A 299 18.10 -20.40 -3.38
C THR A 299 19.55 -20.84 -3.19
N GLY A 300 20.41 -20.56 -4.19
CA GLY A 300 21.86 -20.80 -4.13
C GLY A 300 22.61 -19.84 -3.20
N ASP A 301 21.95 -18.76 -2.76
CA ASP A 301 22.54 -17.77 -1.86
C ASP A 301 22.80 -18.33 -0.46
N ASP A 302 23.72 -17.70 0.26
CA ASP A 302 23.95 -17.98 1.68
C ASP A 302 22.92 -17.26 2.57
N ILE A 303 22.81 -17.70 3.82
CA ILE A 303 21.86 -17.14 4.79
C ILE A 303 21.98 -15.61 4.96
N PRO A 304 23.18 -15.02 5.12
CA PRO A 304 23.31 -13.55 5.20
C PRO A 304 22.76 -12.81 3.99
N SER A 305 23.03 -13.28 2.79
CA SER A 305 22.55 -12.69 1.54
C SER A 305 21.03 -12.78 1.43
N VAL A 306 20.43 -13.91 1.79
CA VAL A 306 18.98 -14.09 1.85
C VAL A 306 18.33 -13.14 2.86
N VAL A 307 18.92 -12.99 4.05
CA VAL A 307 18.41 -12.05 5.07
C VAL A 307 18.44 -10.61 4.53
N ALA A 308 19.55 -10.19 3.92
CA ALA A 308 19.66 -8.85 3.34
C ALA A 308 18.61 -8.62 2.21
N GLY A 309 18.40 -9.62 1.35
CA GLY A 309 17.36 -9.58 0.32
C GLY A 309 15.96 -9.45 0.90
N ILE A 310 15.64 -10.18 1.97
CA ILE A 310 14.36 -10.08 2.67
C ILE A 310 14.17 -8.69 3.28
N GLU A 311 15.17 -8.13 3.95
CA GLU A 311 15.11 -6.79 4.55
C GLU A 311 14.87 -5.72 3.47
N GLU A 312 15.57 -5.80 2.34
CA GLU A 312 15.38 -4.89 1.21
C GLU A 312 13.96 -5.00 0.62
N ALA A 313 13.46 -6.23 0.46
CA ALA A 313 12.10 -6.46 -0.06
C ALA A 313 11.02 -5.97 0.90
N MET A 314 11.20 -6.17 2.21
CA MET A 314 10.27 -5.63 3.22
C MET A 314 10.23 -4.10 3.20
N ALA A 315 11.37 -3.44 2.99
CA ALA A 315 11.43 -1.98 2.84
C ALA A 315 10.70 -1.48 1.59
N LYS A 316 10.61 -2.30 0.53
CA LYS A 316 9.95 -2.02 -0.74
C LYS A 316 8.53 -2.60 -0.84
N ALA A 317 8.05 -3.29 0.20
CA ALA A 317 6.76 -3.98 0.18
C ALA A 317 5.61 -3.04 -0.21
N LYS A 318 4.83 -3.47 -1.21
CA LYS A 318 3.67 -2.73 -1.71
C LYS A 318 2.38 -3.24 -1.09
N PHE A 319 1.36 -2.40 -1.12
CA PHE A 319 0.00 -2.78 -0.77
C PHE A 319 -0.78 -3.09 -2.05
N ASN A 320 -0.68 -4.30 -2.55
CA ASN A 320 -1.35 -4.75 -3.77
C ASN A 320 -1.94 -6.17 -3.66
N GLN A 321 -2.16 -6.68 -2.43
CA GLN A 321 -2.71 -8.01 -2.19
C GLN A 321 -4.10 -7.92 -1.56
N GLN A 322 -5.06 -8.67 -2.13
CA GLN A 322 -6.43 -8.73 -1.61
C GLN A 322 -6.52 -9.27 -0.17
N ASN A 323 -5.61 -10.17 0.21
CA ASN A 323 -5.55 -10.77 1.55
C ASN A 323 -5.35 -9.74 2.67
N LYS A 324 -4.79 -8.56 2.35
CA LYS A 324 -4.58 -7.45 3.29
C LYS A 324 -5.83 -6.59 3.49
N LEU A 325 -6.80 -6.64 2.58
CA LEU A 325 -7.95 -5.73 2.56
C LEU A 325 -8.82 -5.84 3.81
N LYS A 326 -9.04 -7.05 4.32
CA LYS A 326 -9.82 -7.25 5.54
C LYS A 326 -9.19 -6.48 6.70
N LYS A 327 -7.88 -6.65 6.89
CA LYS A 327 -7.14 -5.97 7.99
C LYS A 327 -7.08 -4.46 7.80
N LEU A 328 -6.90 -4.00 6.56
CA LEU A 328 -6.95 -2.57 6.27
C LEU A 328 -8.31 -1.97 6.64
N THR A 329 -9.40 -2.64 6.25
CA THR A 329 -10.77 -2.19 6.58
C THR A 329 -10.96 -2.09 8.09
N GLU A 330 -10.59 -3.13 8.86
CA GLU A 330 -10.67 -3.11 10.33
C GLU A 330 -9.91 -1.90 10.94
N VAL A 331 -8.67 -1.67 10.48
CA VAL A 331 -7.84 -0.56 10.98
C VAL A 331 -8.47 0.80 10.63
N MET A 332 -8.94 0.95 9.39
CA MET A 332 -9.52 2.23 8.96
C MET A 332 -10.88 2.51 9.62
N GLU A 333 -11.74 1.51 9.78
CA GLU A 333 -13.02 1.66 10.48
C GLU A 333 -12.84 2.07 11.97
N GLN A 334 -11.75 1.63 12.59
CA GLN A 334 -11.44 1.92 13.98
C GLN A 334 -10.77 3.28 14.17
N ASP A 335 -9.86 3.69 13.26
CA ASP A 335 -8.91 4.76 13.51
C ASP A 335 -9.00 5.94 12.51
N LEU A 336 -9.92 5.88 11.50
CA LEU A 336 -10.16 6.95 10.54
C LEU A 336 -11.57 7.52 10.70
N ASP A 337 -11.68 8.85 10.73
CA ASP A 337 -12.95 9.57 10.78
C ASP A 337 -13.58 9.71 9.38
N PHE A 338 -14.28 8.65 8.95
CA PHE A 338 -14.97 8.64 7.67
C PHE A 338 -16.07 9.69 7.56
N GLN A 339 -16.68 10.10 8.69
CA GLN A 339 -17.69 11.14 8.67
C GLN A 339 -17.09 12.47 8.21
N LYS A 340 -15.94 12.87 8.79
CA LYS A 340 -15.24 14.09 8.36
C LYS A 340 -14.78 14.00 6.91
N VAL A 341 -14.35 12.82 6.46
CA VAL A 341 -13.98 12.62 5.03
C VAL A 341 -15.21 12.85 4.15
N ASN A 342 -16.35 12.24 4.43
CA ASN A 342 -17.58 12.37 3.64
C ASN A 342 -18.10 13.81 3.64
N GLU A 343 -18.14 14.48 4.79
CA GLU A 343 -18.52 15.89 4.91
C GLU A 343 -17.60 16.79 4.07
N GLY A 344 -16.31 16.57 4.14
CA GLY A 344 -15.32 17.32 3.40
C GLY A 344 -15.40 17.11 1.88
N LEU A 345 -15.89 15.96 1.43
CA LEU A 345 -16.15 15.67 0.03
C LEU A 345 -17.53 16.16 -0.44
N GLY A 346 -18.37 16.67 0.48
CA GLY A 346 -19.75 17.05 0.16
C GLY A 346 -20.67 15.85 -0.13
N LEU A 347 -20.31 14.68 0.40
CA LEU A 347 -21.03 13.41 0.21
C LEU A 347 -21.90 13.05 1.42
N ALA A 348 -22.02 13.93 2.39
CA ALA A 348 -22.87 13.76 3.54
C ALA A 348 -24.33 13.74 3.09
N GLY A 349 -25.01 12.59 3.25
CA GLY A 349 -26.41 12.38 2.92
C GLY A 349 -26.88 11.06 3.50
#